data_50093fc9bebfe4886dc6303433d3d7bb
#
_entry.id   50093fc9bebfe4886dc6303433d3d7bb
#
_cell.length_a   1.000
_cell.length_b   1.000
_cell.length_c   1.000
_cell.angle_alpha   90.00
_cell.angle_beta   90.00
_cell.angle_gamma   90.00
#
_symmetry.space_group_name_H-M   'P 1'
#
loop_
_entity.id
_entity.type
_entity.pdbx_description
1 polymer ?
#
loop_
_entity_poly.entity_id
_entity_poly.type
_entity_poly.pdbx_seq_one_letter_code
_entity_poly.pdbx_strand_id
1 'polypeptide(L)'
;MINKVVANAEEALKGIEDGMTIMMGGFGLCGIPENSISALIKKGTKNLTCISNNAGVDDFGLGLLLQTKQIKKMISSYVGENAEFERQMLSGELEVDLIPQGTLATRCMMAGYGIPFFPTPAGVGTEVANGKQMINWKGRDYLIEEAFEADFAIVKAWKGDTAGNLIFRSTARNFNQPMSMGGKITIAEVEELLPAGSLQPDQIHTPGIYVHRIFQGHNYEKRIEQRTVRKK
;
A
#
# COMPACT_ATOMS: atom_id res chain seq x y z
N MET A 1 18.89 -16.66 -14.95
CA MET A 1 17.66 -15.85 -15.10
C MET A 1 17.19 -15.47 -13.71
N ILE A 2 16.85 -14.20 -13.46
CA ILE A 2 16.39 -13.76 -12.14
C ILE A 2 15.03 -14.41 -11.85
N ASN A 3 14.92 -15.04 -10.69
CA ASN A 3 13.67 -15.65 -10.21
C ASN A 3 13.38 -15.16 -8.78
N LYS A 4 12.26 -14.46 -8.61
CA LYS A 4 11.81 -13.86 -7.35
C LYS A 4 10.59 -14.58 -6.76
N VAL A 5 10.22 -15.69 -7.35
CA VAL A 5 9.04 -16.47 -6.95
C VAL A 5 9.27 -17.09 -5.60
N VAL A 6 8.29 -16.95 -4.73
CA VAL A 6 8.16 -17.65 -3.46
C VAL A 6 6.90 -18.51 -3.49
N ALA A 7 6.83 -19.54 -2.66
CA ALA A 7 5.80 -20.56 -2.79
C ALA A 7 4.38 -20.04 -2.46
N ASN A 8 4.26 -19.13 -1.51
CA ASN A 8 2.96 -18.65 -1.00
C ASN A 8 3.12 -17.34 -0.21
N ALA A 9 2.00 -16.84 0.30
CA ALA A 9 1.97 -15.63 1.11
C ALA A 9 2.79 -15.76 2.40
N GLU A 10 2.72 -16.89 3.09
CA GLU A 10 3.45 -17.11 4.34
C GLU A 10 4.96 -17.02 4.12
N GLU A 11 5.46 -17.56 3.03
CA GLU A 11 6.87 -17.43 2.66
C GLU A 11 7.22 -16.01 2.25
N ALA A 12 6.35 -15.34 1.50
CA ALA A 12 6.55 -13.96 1.09
C ALA A 12 6.69 -13.01 2.28
N LEU A 13 5.95 -13.25 3.37
CA LEU A 13 5.93 -12.42 4.58
C LEU A 13 7.07 -12.73 5.58
N LYS A 14 8.00 -13.63 5.26
CA LYS A 14 9.15 -13.88 6.13
C LYS A 14 9.97 -12.60 6.35
N GLY A 15 10.30 -12.33 7.62
CA GLY A 15 11.05 -11.15 8.03
C GLY A 15 10.16 -9.97 8.40
N ILE A 16 8.84 -10.05 8.27
CA ILE A 16 7.95 -9.06 8.87
C ILE A 16 7.84 -9.37 10.36
N GLU A 17 8.19 -8.39 11.20
CA GLU A 17 8.24 -8.49 12.64
C GLU A 17 7.41 -7.39 13.30
N ASP A 18 7.20 -7.52 14.62
CA ASP A 18 6.46 -6.53 15.40
C ASP A 18 7.09 -5.14 15.30
N GLY A 19 6.25 -4.12 15.21
CA GLY A 19 6.66 -2.72 15.15
C GLY A 19 7.10 -2.22 13.76
N MET A 20 7.18 -3.08 12.76
CA MET A 20 7.61 -2.68 11.42
C MET A 20 6.59 -1.80 10.70
N THR A 21 7.09 -1.00 9.76
CA THR A 21 6.29 -0.16 8.87
C THR A 21 6.03 -0.87 7.55
N ILE A 22 4.75 -0.99 7.17
CA ILE A 22 4.31 -1.69 5.96
C ILE A 22 3.45 -0.76 5.10
N MET A 23 3.81 -0.59 3.84
CA MET A 23 2.92 -0.04 2.81
C MET A 23 1.98 -1.13 2.31
N MET A 24 0.68 -0.85 2.27
CA MET A 24 -0.33 -1.79 1.79
C MET A 24 -1.11 -1.19 0.64
N GLY A 25 -0.96 -1.78 -0.55
CA GLY A 25 -1.63 -1.32 -1.77
C GLY A 25 -3.15 -1.50 -1.72
N GLY A 26 -3.84 -0.82 -2.64
CA GLY A 26 -5.29 -0.81 -2.75
C GLY A 26 -5.90 0.58 -2.60
N PHE A 27 -7.16 0.69 -2.97
CA PHE A 27 -7.98 1.90 -2.81
C PHE A 27 -9.43 1.48 -2.61
N GLY A 28 -10.07 1.90 -1.53
CA GLY A 28 -11.36 1.34 -1.15
C GLY A 28 -11.24 -0.18 -0.98
N LEU A 29 -12.02 -0.91 -1.74
CA LEU A 29 -11.95 -2.38 -1.79
C LEU A 29 -11.24 -2.90 -3.04
N CYS A 30 -10.70 -2.01 -3.89
CA CYS A 30 -10.13 -2.38 -5.18
C CYS A 30 -8.61 -2.60 -5.08
N GLY A 31 -8.14 -3.74 -5.57
CA GLY A 31 -6.71 -4.05 -5.60
C GLY A 31 -6.11 -4.46 -4.26
N ILE A 32 -6.90 -5.07 -3.40
CA ILE A 32 -6.50 -5.53 -2.06
C ILE A 32 -5.69 -6.82 -2.17
N PRO A 33 -4.52 -6.92 -1.50
CA PRO A 33 -3.71 -8.13 -1.42
C PRO A 33 -4.29 -9.11 -0.38
N GLU A 34 -5.40 -9.78 -0.73
CA GLU A 34 -6.22 -10.58 0.17
C GLU A 34 -5.48 -11.74 0.81
N ASN A 35 -4.64 -12.43 0.03
CA ASN A 35 -3.89 -13.59 0.54
C ASN A 35 -2.79 -13.14 1.51
N SER A 36 -2.14 -12.04 1.23
CA SER A 36 -1.11 -11.47 2.11
C SER A 36 -1.72 -10.98 3.42
N ILE A 37 -2.89 -10.33 3.39
CA ILE A 37 -3.60 -9.90 4.60
C ILE A 37 -4.01 -11.11 5.44
N SER A 38 -4.56 -12.15 4.81
CA SER A 38 -4.93 -13.40 5.50
C SER A 38 -3.73 -14.06 6.17
N ALA A 39 -2.59 -14.08 5.50
CA ALA A 39 -1.35 -14.64 6.04
C ALA A 39 -0.79 -13.78 7.19
N LEU A 40 -0.88 -12.42 7.12
CA LEU A 40 -0.51 -11.53 8.23
C LEU A 40 -1.38 -11.76 9.47
N ILE A 41 -2.68 -11.97 9.29
CA ILE A 41 -3.60 -12.31 10.40
C ILE A 41 -3.12 -13.59 11.09
N LYS A 42 -2.87 -14.65 10.32
CA LYS A 42 -2.39 -15.94 10.85
C LYS A 42 -1.03 -15.82 11.54
N LYS A 43 -0.14 -14.99 10.98
CA LYS A 43 1.19 -14.73 11.54
C LYS A 43 1.10 -14.05 12.91
N GLY A 44 0.10 -13.21 13.13
CA GLY A 44 -0.16 -12.56 14.40
C GLY A 44 0.82 -11.45 14.77
N THR A 45 1.61 -10.95 13.81
CA THR A 45 2.55 -9.81 13.98
C THR A 45 1.80 -8.58 14.47
N LYS A 46 2.35 -7.86 15.47
CA LYS A 46 1.67 -6.77 16.17
C LYS A 46 2.43 -5.44 16.08
N ASN A 47 1.78 -4.39 16.58
CA ASN A 47 2.32 -3.04 16.64
C ASN A 47 2.76 -2.48 15.28
N LEU A 48 2.14 -2.94 14.19
CA LEU A 48 2.48 -2.51 12.85
C LEU A 48 2.10 -1.03 12.63
N THR A 49 2.94 -0.31 11.89
CA THR A 49 2.57 0.94 11.26
C THR A 49 2.17 0.63 9.82
N CYS A 50 0.91 0.88 9.45
CA CYS A 50 0.41 0.64 8.10
C CYS A 50 0.23 1.96 7.34
N ILE A 51 0.88 2.07 6.18
CA ILE A 51 0.70 3.17 5.22
C ILE A 51 -0.23 2.65 4.13
N SER A 52 -1.45 3.19 4.06
CA SER A 52 -2.44 2.81 3.04
C SER A 52 -3.42 3.95 2.81
N ASN A 53 -4.04 3.99 1.62
CA ASN A 53 -5.03 5.03 1.33
C ASN A 53 -6.17 5.06 2.38
N ASN A 54 -6.67 3.91 2.74
CA ASN A 54 -7.70 3.66 3.77
C ASN A 54 -7.51 2.25 4.35
N ALA A 55 -8.43 1.79 5.21
CA ALA A 55 -8.36 0.45 5.80
C ALA A 55 -9.45 -0.52 5.28
N GLY A 56 -9.95 -0.30 4.07
CA GLY A 56 -11.05 -1.10 3.53
C GLY A 56 -12.36 -0.87 4.32
N VAL A 57 -13.05 -1.96 4.61
CA VAL A 57 -14.24 -1.99 5.49
C VAL A 57 -13.98 -2.94 6.67
N ASP A 58 -14.90 -2.99 7.63
CA ASP A 58 -14.71 -3.77 8.86
C ASP A 58 -14.34 -5.23 8.63
N ASP A 59 -14.96 -5.88 7.64
CA ASP A 59 -14.82 -7.31 7.35
C ASP A 59 -14.02 -7.61 6.08
N PHE A 60 -13.27 -6.64 5.54
CA PHE A 60 -12.45 -6.83 4.34
C PHE A 60 -11.27 -5.85 4.23
N GLY A 61 -10.17 -6.30 3.67
CA GLY A 61 -8.96 -5.51 3.54
C GLY A 61 -8.24 -5.32 4.88
N LEU A 62 -7.63 -4.15 5.08
CA LEU A 62 -6.92 -3.83 6.32
C LEU A 62 -7.82 -3.76 7.54
N GLY A 63 -9.14 -3.62 7.37
CA GLY A 63 -10.10 -3.70 8.46
C GLY A 63 -9.96 -4.97 9.30
N LEU A 64 -9.64 -6.09 8.66
CA LEU A 64 -9.37 -7.35 9.35
C LEU A 64 -8.16 -7.27 10.29
N LEU A 65 -7.11 -6.54 9.93
CA LEU A 65 -5.95 -6.31 10.79
C LEU A 65 -6.23 -5.31 11.93
N LEU A 66 -7.17 -4.39 11.72
CA LEU A 66 -7.66 -3.52 12.80
C LEU A 66 -8.46 -4.31 13.82
N GLN A 67 -9.36 -5.21 13.38
CA GLN A 67 -10.12 -6.09 14.27
C GLN A 67 -9.22 -6.98 15.13
N THR A 68 -8.13 -7.50 14.57
CA THR A 68 -7.16 -8.33 15.31
C THR A 68 -6.16 -7.50 16.12
N LYS A 69 -6.27 -6.16 16.09
CA LYS A 69 -5.40 -5.21 16.79
C LYS A 69 -3.90 -5.44 16.49
N GLN A 70 -3.60 -5.77 15.24
CA GLN A 70 -2.23 -5.93 14.77
C GLN A 70 -1.61 -4.59 14.35
N ILE A 71 -2.42 -3.59 14.04
CA ILE A 71 -1.99 -2.25 13.64
C ILE A 71 -2.03 -1.33 14.86
N LYS A 72 -0.90 -0.69 15.16
CA LYS A 72 -0.77 0.35 16.18
C LYS A 72 -0.96 1.74 15.59
N LYS A 73 -0.53 1.95 14.34
CA LYS A 73 -0.61 3.24 13.66
C LYS A 73 -1.03 3.09 12.22
N MET A 74 -1.98 3.94 11.80
CA MET A 74 -2.36 4.11 10.40
C MET A 74 -1.86 5.46 9.88
N ILE A 75 -1.25 5.45 8.70
CA ILE A 75 -0.94 6.65 7.92
C ILE A 75 -1.80 6.55 6.65
N SER A 76 -2.85 7.36 6.59
CA SER A 76 -3.92 7.25 5.59
C SER A 76 -4.35 8.60 5.06
N SER A 77 -5.09 8.60 3.96
CA SER A 77 -5.75 9.81 3.45
C SER A 77 -7.26 9.81 3.70
N TYR A 78 -7.81 8.73 4.22
CA TYR A 78 -9.25 8.55 4.40
C TYR A 78 -9.54 7.50 5.47
N VAL A 79 -10.41 7.80 6.41
CA VAL A 79 -10.89 6.83 7.44
C VAL A 79 -12.06 6.02 6.87
N GLY A 80 -13.05 6.72 6.35
CA GLY A 80 -14.13 6.24 5.51
C GLY A 80 -15.06 5.20 6.10
N GLU A 81 -15.48 4.25 5.29
CA GLU A 81 -16.55 3.28 5.53
C GLU A 81 -16.12 2.11 6.42
N ASN A 82 -15.26 2.36 7.42
CA ASN A 82 -14.76 1.36 8.37
C ASN A 82 -15.05 1.83 9.78
N ALA A 83 -16.09 1.28 10.40
CA ALA A 83 -16.56 1.69 11.72
C ALA A 83 -15.55 1.36 12.83
N GLU A 84 -14.84 0.24 12.71
CA GLU A 84 -13.78 -0.12 13.67
C GLU A 84 -12.58 0.81 13.58
N PHE A 85 -12.21 1.26 12.38
CA PHE A 85 -11.15 2.26 12.20
C PHE A 85 -11.53 3.57 12.90
N GLU A 86 -12.75 4.07 12.63
CA GLU A 86 -13.26 5.28 13.27
C GLU A 86 -13.30 5.13 14.80
N ARG A 87 -13.82 4.02 15.29
CA ARG A 87 -13.91 3.75 16.73
C ARG A 87 -12.53 3.75 17.40
N GLN A 88 -11.56 3.02 16.84
CA GLN A 88 -10.21 2.94 17.41
C GLN A 88 -9.48 4.29 17.36
N MET A 89 -9.68 5.07 16.31
CA MET A 89 -9.13 6.42 16.18
C MET A 89 -9.72 7.34 17.27
N LEU A 90 -11.03 7.38 17.41
CA LEU A 90 -11.71 8.27 18.37
C LEU A 90 -11.44 7.88 19.83
N SER A 91 -11.25 6.59 20.12
CA SER A 91 -10.88 6.12 21.46
C SER A 91 -9.42 6.29 21.82
N GLY A 92 -8.57 6.64 20.85
CA GLY A 92 -7.12 6.71 21.03
C GLY A 92 -6.40 5.36 21.09
N GLU A 93 -7.11 4.27 20.79
CA GLU A 93 -6.50 2.92 20.69
C GLU A 93 -5.57 2.81 19.46
N LEU A 94 -5.85 3.56 18.41
CA LEU A 94 -5.10 3.58 17.16
C LEU A 94 -4.54 4.99 16.91
N GLU A 95 -3.23 5.09 16.73
CA GLU A 95 -2.62 6.33 16.23
C GLU A 95 -2.98 6.52 14.75
N VAL A 96 -3.40 7.72 14.35
CA VAL A 96 -3.78 8.00 12.97
C VAL A 96 -3.16 9.31 12.49
N ASP A 97 -2.38 9.23 11.42
CA ASP A 97 -1.91 10.40 10.67
C ASP A 97 -2.73 10.52 9.38
N LEU A 98 -3.55 11.56 9.27
CA LEU A 98 -4.27 11.85 8.03
C LEU A 98 -3.45 12.79 7.15
N ILE A 99 -3.18 12.34 5.93
CA ILE A 99 -2.34 13.02 4.95
C ILE A 99 -3.15 13.29 3.68
N PRO A 100 -3.00 14.46 3.03
CA PRO A 100 -3.61 14.68 1.72
C PRO A 100 -3.27 13.56 0.75
N GLN A 101 -4.26 13.02 0.04
CA GLN A 101 -4.13 11.80 -0.76
C GLN A 101 -3.01 11.87 -1.80
N GLY A 102 -2.89 13.00 -2.51
CA GLY A 102 -1.80 13.20 -3.46
C GLY A 102 -0.43 13.21 -2.79
N THR A 103 -0.32 13.79 -1.59
CA THR A 103 0.91 13.76 -0.78
C THR A 103 1.26 12.34 -0.37
N LEU A 104 0.27 11.54 0.08
CA LEU A 104 0.47 10.12 0.42
C LEU A 104 1.07 9.35 -0.76
N ALA A 105 0.47 9.47 -1.95
CA ALA A 105 0.94 8.80 -3.16
C ALA A 105 2.35 9.26 -3.56
N THR A 106 2.61 10.57 -3.50
CA THR A 106 3.92 11.13 -3.85
C THR A 106 5.00 10.68 -2.88
N ARG A 107 4.74 10.65 -1.57
CA ARG A 107 5.69 10.17 -0.56
C ARG A 107 6.11 8.71 -0.82
N CYS A 108 5.18 7.85 -1.27
CA CYS A 108 5.50 6.48 -1.67
C CYS A 108 6.41 6.43 -2.92
N MET A 109 6.10 7.23 -3.95
CA MET A 109 6.90 7.26 -5.18
C MET A 109 8.30 7.83 -4.96
N MET A 110 8.41 8.91 -4.18
CA MET A 110 9.69 9.56 -3.89
C MET A 110 10.64 8.60 -3.17
N ALA A 111 10.13 7.76 -2.27
CA ALA A 111 10.90 6.70 -1.64
C ALA A 111 11.53 5.77 -2.68
N GLY A 112 10.76 5.32 -3.67
CA GLY A 112 11.24 4.45 -4.75
C GLY A 112 12.22 5.10 -5.71
N TYR A 113 12.16 6.43 -5.85
CA TYR A 113 13.09 7.20 -6.68
C TYR A 113 14.34 7.68 -5.94
N GLY A 114 14.45 7.40 -4.63
CA GLY A 114 15.56 7.88 -3.81
C GLY A 114 15.54 9.39 -3.58
N ILE A 115 14.37 10.03 -3.69
CA ILE A 115 14.18 11.46 -3.44
C ILE A 115 13.69 11.61 -2.00
N PRO A 116 14.50 12.23 -1.10
CA PRO A 116 14.19 12.21 0.34
C PRO A 116 13.02 13.12 0.72
N PHE A 117 12.75 14.19 -0.03
CA PHE A 117 11.65 15.14 0.23
C PHE A 117 11.24 15.86 -1.04
N PHE A 118 10.04 16.45 -1.00
CA PHE A 118 9.51 17.29 -2.09
C PHE A 118 8.62 18.40 -1.55
N PRO A 119 8.55 19.56 -2.24
CA PRO A 119 7.63 20.65 -1.88
C PRO A 119 6.23 20.39 -2.44
N THR A 120 5.18 20.66 -1.64
CA THR A 120 3.78 20.56 -2.07
C THR A 120 2.95 21.71 -1.50
N PRO A 121 2.00 22.29 -2.26
CA PRO A 121 1.08 23.27 -1.72
C PRO A 121 -0.07 22.66 -0.93
N ALA A 122 -0.24 21.32 -0.99
CA ALA A 122 -1.31 20.64 -0.29
C ALA A 122 -1.10 20.73 1.23
N GLY A 123 -2.11 21.21 1.95
CA GLY A 123 -2.07 21.35 3.40
C GLY A 123 -1.54 22.70 3.91
N VAL A 124 -1.04 23.59 3.04
CA VAL A 124 -0.67 24.97 3.47
C VAL A 124 -1.87 25.67 4.10
N GLY A 125 -1.67 26.29 5.28
CA GLY A 125 -2.73 26.97 6.03
C GLY A 125 -3.71 26.05 6.77
N THR A 126 -3.42 24.77 6.87
CA THR A 126 -4.19 23.78 7.64
C THR A 126 -3.35 23.15 8.74
N GLU A 127 -3.96 22.33 9.60
CA GLU A 127 -3.25 21.58 10.66
C GLU A 127 -2.17 20.64 10.09
N VAL A 128 -2.30 20.23 8.84
CA VAL A 128 -1.27 19.41 8.15
C VAL A 128 0.08 20.12 8.09
N ALA A 129 0.09 21.46 8.13
CA ALA A 129 1.32 22.26 8.10
C ALA A 129 2.05 22.33 9.45
N ASN A 130 1.40 21.95 10.56
CA ASN A 130 1.97 22.06 11.89
C ASN A 130 3.27 21.25 12.02
N GLY A 131 4.34 21.92 12.46
CA GLY A 131 5.65 21.33 12.64
C GLY A 131 6.45 21.02 11.36
N LYS A 132 5.91 21.34 10.17
CA LYS A 132 6.59 21.13 8.89
C LYS A 132 7.34 22.37 8.44
N GLN A 133 8.47 22.16 7.76
CA GLN A 133 9.18 23.24 7.09
C GLN A 133 8.36 23.75 5.91
N MET A 134 8.33 25.06 5.77
CA MET A 134 7.65 25.76 4.66
C MET A 134 8.66 26.57 3.86
N ILE A 135 8.49 26.57 2.54
CA ILE A 135 9.28 27.39 1.62
C ILE A 135 8.35 28.24 0.76
N ASN A 136 8.80 29.46 0.44
CA ASN A 136 8.12 30.29 -0.56
C ASN A 136 8.85 30.16 -1.91
N TRP A 137 8.11 29.78 -2.94
CA TRP A 137 8.63 29.72 -4.29
C TRP A 137 7.74 30.52 -5.24
N LYS A 138 8.33 31.53 -5.86
CA LYS A 138 7.62 32.42 -6.80
C LYS A 138 6.32 33.02 -6.23
N GLY A 139 6.34 33.43 -4.96
CA GLY A 139 5.20 34.04 -4.29
C GLY A 139 4.12 33.07 -3.80
N ARG A 140 4.38 31.75 -3.84
CA ARG A 140 3.48 30.72 -3.32
C ARG A 140 4.19 29.89 -2.26
N ASP A 141 3.46 29.57 -1.20
CA ASP A 141 3.98 28.74 -0.10
C ASP A 141 3.79 27.26 -0.39
N TYR A 142 4.77 26.47 0.05
CA TYR A 142 4.82 25.01 -0.07
C TYR A 142 5.33 24.40 1.22
N LEU A 143 4.74 23.30 1.62
CA LEU A 143 5.26 22.43 2.68
C LEU A 143 6.32 21.50 2.12
N ILE A 144 7.34 21.24 2.91
CA ILE A 144 8.30 20.15 2.63
C ILE A 144 7.74 18.86 3.21
N GLU A 145 7.52 17.90 2.34
CA GLU A 145 7.07 16.56 2.72
C GLU A 145 8.19 15.56 2.47
N GLU A 146 8.48 14.73 3.47
CA GLU A 146 9.49 13.70 3.39
C GLU A 146 8.96 12.44 2.71
N ALA A 147 9.80 11.73 1.97
CA ALA A 147 9.49 10.40 1.46
C ALA A 147 9.22 9.43 2.62
N PHE A 148 8.42 8.40 2.38
CA PHE A 148 8.23 7.38 3.39
C PHE A 148 9.41 6.43 3.47
N GLU A 149 9.69 5.97 4.69
CA GLU A 149 10.56 4.84 4.95
C GLU A 149 9.71 3.67 5.42
N ALA A 150 9.57 2.64 4.60
CA ALA A 150 8.83 1.43 4.95
C ALA A 150 9.73 0.19 4.85
N ASP A 151 9.60 -0.71 5.82
CA ASP A 151 10.36 -1.97 5.82
C ASP A 151 9.84 -2.90 4.74
N PHE A 152 8.52 -2.93 4.56
CA PHE A 152 7.87 -3.72 3.52
C PHE A 152 6.84 -2.91 2.74
N ALA A 153 6.67 -3.28 1.47
CA ALA A 153 5.51 -2.92 0.68
C ALA A 153 4.83 -4.21 0.20
N ILE A 154 3.51 -4.28 0.36
CA ILE A 154 2.70 -5.42 -0.08
C ILE A 154 1.68 -4.89 -1.08
N VAL A 155 1.75 -5.37 -2.31
CA VAL A 155 0.91 -4.91 -3.41
C VAL A 155 0.23 -6.07 -4.13
N LYS A 156 -0.93 -5.79 -4.72
CA LYS A 156 -1.63 -6.76 -5.55
C LYS A 156 -1.64 -6.32 -7.01
N ALA A 157 -1.17 -7.17 -7.92
CA ALA A 157 -1.24 -6.94 -9.34
C ALA A 157 -2.13 -7.97 -10.05
N TRP A 158 -2.52 -7.68 -11.28
CA TRP A 158 -3.24 -8.64 -12.13
C TRP A 158 -2.31 -9.71 -12.65
N LYS A 159 -1.21 -9.30 -13.31
CA LYS A 159 -0.20 -10.19 -13.82
C LYS A 159 1.16 -9.81 -13.30
N GLY A 160 2.00 -10.80 -13.12
CA GLY A 160 3.41 -10.61 -12.88
C GLY A 160 4.23 -11.70 -13.53
N ASP A 161 5.50 -11.44 -13.78
CA ASP A 161 6.42 -12.48 -14.25
C ASP A 161 7.42 -12.89 -13.15
N THR A 162 8.13 -13.98 -13.38
CA THR A 162 9.08 -14.51 -12.39
C THR A 162 10.25 -13.57 -12.10
N ALA A 163 10.48 -12.55 -12.93
CA ALA A 163 11.46 -11.49 -12.69
C ALA A 163 10.90 -10.33 -11.86
N GLY A 164 9.59 -10.33 -11.57
CA GLY A 164 8.92 -9.34 -10.73
C GLY A 164 8.32 -8.15 -11.48
N ASN A 165 8.24 -8.19 -12.81
CA ASN A 165 7.53 -7.16 -13.57
C ASN A 165 6.03 -7.28 -13.33
N LEU A 166 5.32 -6.14 -13.16
CA LEU A 166 3.89 -6.13 -12.80
C LEU A 166 3.03 -5.38 -13.80
N ILE A 167 1.85 -5.94 -14.07
CA ILE A 167 0.74 -5.29 -14.77
C ILE A 167 -0.46 -5.24 -13.85
N PHE A 168 -0.98 -4.05 -13.61
CA PHE A 168 -2.23 -3.84 -12.87
C PHE A 168 -3.41 -3.76 -13.84
N ARG A 169 -4.61 -4.09 -13.36
CA ARG A 169 -5.83 -4.07 -14.18
C ARG A 169 -6.72 -2.90 -13.77
N SER A 170 -7.00 -2.02 -14.74
CA SER A 170 -7.93 -0.90 -14.54
C SER A 170 -7.63 -0.11 -13.26
N THR A 171 -8.66 0.19 -12.45
CA THR A 171 -8.56 0.96 -11.22
C THR A 171 -7.78 0.27 -10.10
N ALA A 172 -7.52 -1.04 -10.17
CA ALA A 172 -6.64 -1.74 -9.22
C ALA A 172 -5.16 -1.33 -9.32
N ARG A 173 -4.78 -0.51 -10.31
CA ARG A 173 -3.47 0.10 -10.37
C ARG A 173 -3.25 1.07 -9.21
N ASN A 174 -4.21 1.91 -8.89
CA ASN A 174 -4.32 2.86 -7.77
C ASN A 174 -3.02 3.03 -6.94
N PHE A 175 -3.08 2.85 -5.61
CA PHE A 175 -1.92 2.93 -4.72
C PHE A 175 -0.96 1.74 -4.84
N ASN A 176 -1.38 0.65 -5.50
CA ASN A 176 -0.49 -0.49 -5.72
C ASN A 176 0.80 -0.09 -6.45
N GLN A 177 0.69 0.73 -7.48
CA GLN A 177 1.87 1.15 -8.26
C GLN A 177 2.83 2.02 -7.44
N PRO A 178 2.45 3.17 -6.85
CA PRO A 178 3.38 3.99 -6.08
C PRO A 178 3.95 3.23 -4.88
N MET A 179 3.16 2.41 -4.18
CA MET A 179 3.62 1.65 -3.03
C MET A 179 4.58 0.53 -3.40
N SER A 180 4.44 -0.07 -4.58
CA SER A 180 5.37 -1.13 -5.04
C SER A 180 6.82 -0.67 -5.11
N MET A 181 7.06 0.62 -5.10
CA MET A 181 8.39 1.23 -5.21
C MET A 181 8.96 1.70 -3.87
N GLY A 182 8.11 1.80 -2.81
CA GLY A 182 8.46 2.51 -1.58
C GLY A 182 8.95 1.65 -0.42
N GLY A 183 8.89 0.32 -0.52
CA GLY A 183 9.37 -0.57 0.55
C GLY A 183 10.82 -1.00 0.37
N LYS A 184 11.56 -1.19 1.47
CA LYS A 184 12.89 -1.84 1.44
C LYS A 184 12.77 -3.25 0.83
N ILE A 185 11.68 -3.96 1.15
CA ILE A 185 11.31 -5.24 0.56
C ILE A 185 9.89 -5.12 0.01
N THR A 186 9.73 -5.29 -1.30
CA THR A 186 8.42 -5.30 -1.95
C THR A 186 7.98 -6.71 -2.27
N ILE A 187 6.78 -7.05 -1.79
CA ILE A 187 6.08 -8.31 -2.02
C ILE A 187 4.94 -8.03 -3.00
N ALA A 188 4.91 -8.78 -4.10
CA ALA A 188 3.83 -8.71 -5.07
C ALA A 188 2.99 -9.99 -5.03
N GLU A 189 1.71 -9.84 -4.72
CA GLU A 189 0.67 -10.84 -4.88
C GLU A 189 0.04 -10.68 -6.26
N VAL A 190 0.02 -11.73 -7.09
CA VAL A 190 -0.50 -11.64 -8.47
C VAL A 190 -1.60 -12.65 -8.71
N GLU A 191 -2.56 -12.31 -9.58
CA GLU A 191 -3.61 -13.26 -9.98
C GLU A 191 -3.07 -14.27 -10.99
N GLU A 192 -2.13 -13.86 -11.85
CA GLU A 192 -1.52 -14.69 -12.87
C GLU A 192 -0.01 -14.48 -12.85
N LEU A 193 0.73 -15.56 -12.57
CA LEU A 193 2.20 -15.57 -12.57
C LEU A 193 2.69 -16.20 -13.88
N LEU A 194 3.51 -15.46 -14.61
CA LEU A 194 4.01 -15.81 -15.94
C LEU A 194 5.53 -16.03 -15.94
N PRO A 195 6.07 -16.76 -16.91
CA PRO A 195 7.52 -16.82 -17.12
C PRO A 195 8.10 -15.43 -17.42
N ALA A 196 9.35 -15.19 -17.02
CA ALA A 196 10.06 -13.96 -17.36
C ALA A 196 10.15 -13.77 -18.88
N GLY A 197 9.84 -12.54 -19.34
CA GLY A 197 9.81 -12.20 -20.76
C GLY A 197 8.48 -12.47 -21.47
N SER A 198 7.45 -12.99 -20.75
CA SER A 198 6.11 -13.20 -21.33
C SER A 198 5.27 -11.93 -21.37
N LEU A 199 5.60 -10.92 -20.56
CA LEU A 199 4.90 -9.64 -20.56
C LEU A 199 5.44 -8.74 -21.66
N GLN A 200 4.55 -8.04 -22.37
CA GLN A 200 4.95 -7.04 -23.33
C GLN A 200 5.60 -5.85 -22.59
N PRO A 201 6.81 -5.41 -22.99
CA PRO A 201 7.55 -4.37 -22.26
C PRO A 201 6.76 -3.08 -22.07
N ASP A 202 6.01 -2.63 -23.08
CA ASP A 202 5.22 -1.40 -23.03
C ASP A 202 3.99 -1.48 -22.14
N GLN A 203 3.62 -2.68 -21.67
CA GLN A 203 2.50 -2.90 -20.76
C GLN A 203 2.94 -3.00 -19.30
N ILE A 204 4.24 -3.03 -19.02
CA ILE A 204 4.75 -3.14 -17.65
C ILE A 204 4.53 -1.83 -16.92
N HIS A 205 3.72 -1.87 -15.86
CA HIS A 205 3.44 -0.71 -15.03
C HIS A 205 4.48 -0.49 -13.91
N THR A 206 4.97 -1.58 -13.32
CA THR A 206 6.06 -1.56 -12.34
C THR A 206 7.17 -2.49 -12.82
N PRO A 207 8.37 -1.97 -13.10
CA PRO A 207 9.53 -2.79 -13.43
C PRO A 207 9.93 -3.71 -12.29
N GLY A 208 10.37 -4.91 -12.62
CA GLY A 208 10.74 -5.93 -11.65
C GLY A 208 11.85 -5.50 -10.67
N ILE A 209 12.66 -4.49 -10.99
CA ILE A 209 13.70 -3.97 -10.11
C ILE A 209 13.18 -3.56 -8.73
N TYR A 210 11.92 -3.14 -8.64
CA TYR A 210 11.28 -2.75 -7.38
C TYR A 210 10.69 -3.91 -6.59
N VAL A 211 10.49 -5.07 -7.23
CA VAL A 211 9.85 -6.23 -6.59
C VAL A 211 10.90 -7.22 -6.11
N HIS A 212 10.82 -7.63 -4.85
CA HIS A 212 11.78 -8.53 -4.23
C HIS A 212 11.25 -9.96 -4.14
N ARG A 213 9.95 -10.12 -3.90
CA ARG A 213 9.26 -11.41 -3.81
C ARG A 213 7.94 -11.34 -4.56
N ILE A 214 7.61 -12.41 -5.27
CA ILE A 214 6.35 -12.52 -6.02
C ILE A 214 5.76 -13.90 -5.82
N PHE A 215 4.44 -13.98 -5.63
CA PHE A 215 3.71 -15.25 -5.57
C PHE A 215 2.35 -15.11 -6.24
N GLN A 216 1.81 -16.25 -6.70
CA GLN A 216 0.45 -16.29 -7.22
C GLN A 216 -0.54 -16.51 -6.09
N GLY A 217 -1.47 -15.58 -5.93
CA GLY A 217 -2.59 -15.70 -5.00
C GLY A 217 -3.77 -16.44 -5.63
N HIS A 218 -4.66 -16.92 -4.77
CA HIS A 218 -5.83 -17.72 -5.16
C HIS A 218 -7.09 -17.28 -4.41
N ASN A 219 -8.24 -17.71 -4.91
CA ASN A 219 -9.53 -17.59 -4.24
C ASN A 219 -9.89 -16.15 -3.84
N TYR A 220 -9.63 -15.19 -4.73
CA TYR A 220 -9.96 -13.79 -4.50
C TYR A 220 -11.46 -13.55 -4.43
N GLU A 221 -11.91 -12.87 -3.39
CA GLU A 221 -13.30 -12.40 -3.27
C GLU A 221 -13.56 -11.18 -4.14
N LYS A 222 -12.56 -10.28 -4.26
CA LYS A 222 -12.59 -9.07 -5.09
C LYS A 222 -13.83 -8.22 -4.83
N ARG A 223 -14.13 -7.95 -3.59
CA ARG A 223 -15.19 -6.99 -3.27
C ARG A 223 -14.89 -5.67 -3.94
N ILE A 224 -15.93 -5.09 -4.53
CA ILE A 224 -15.94 -3.73 -5.06
C ILE A 224 -17.13 -3.05 -4.42
N GLU A 225 -17.09 -1.74 -4.26
CA GLU A 225 -18.17 -0.97 -3.67
C GLU A 225 -19.51 -1.29 -4.35
N GLN A 226 -20.51 -1.49 -3.52
CA GLN A 226 -21.75 -2.23 -3.77
C GLN A 226 -22.53 -1.89 -5.05
N ARG A 227 -22.32 -0.71 -5.65
CA ARG A 227 -23.13 -0.22 -6.76
C ARG A 227 -22.43 -0.22 -8.11
N THR A 228 -21.19 -0.63 -8.18
CA THR A 228 -20.36 -0.53 -9.38
C THR A 228 -20.18 -1.85 -10.11
N VAL A 229 -20.64 -2.97 -9.54
CA VAL A 229 -20.52 -4.29 -10.18
C VAL A 229 -21.66 -4.50 -11.15
N ARG A 230 -21.35 -4.57 -12.45
CA ARG A 230 -22.31 -5.05 -13.44
C ARG A 230 -22.54 -6.54 -13.24
N LYS A 231 -23.80 -6.95 -13.04
CA LYS A 231 -24.15 -8.37 -13.13
C LYS A 231 -23.75 -8.86 -14.53
N LYS A 232 -22.99 -9.95 -14.57
CA LYS A 232 -22.66 -10.66 -15.83
C LYS A 232 -23.91 -11.26 -16.42
#